data_7aee8b4e8dc9573b7b66e20de42144d5
#
_entry.id   7aee8b4e8dc9573b7b66e20de42144d5
#
_cell.length_a   1.000
_cell.length_b   1.000
_cell.length_c   1.000
_cell.angle_alpha   90.00
_cell.angle_beta   90.00
_cell.angle_gamma   90.00
#
_symmetry.space_group_name_H-M   'P 1'
#
loop_
_entity.id
_entity.type
_entity.pdbx_description
1 polymer ?
#
loop_
_entity_poly.entity_id
_entity_poly.type
_entity_poly.pdbx_seq_one_letter_code
_entity_poly.pdbx_strand_id
1 'polypeptide(L)'
;MKFGKLYGQAPAAFADVEVKGLTCDSRRVGEGYVFVCISGAADDGHKYAPIAREKGAAIIVAQHDLGYDNQVLLPDTRAAFAEMCAAWFGHPADRLKIVGVTGTNGKTTVSYLVKTILEAAGHKVGLIGTIQNMIGEECLPSKNTTPSAYELNSLFDLMIKAGCDYAVMEVSSHALDQKRVDGIRFEAALFTNLTQDHLDYHLTMENYMAAKKRLFTMTDRAIINLDDAYGRRMVEGLDCAMVGYSAKTREAACFAEEIRYQPDGVTFQLVTAGGRGEVTLHTAGEFSVYNALCAAAFAVDAGFPLDLVCRALSGVAGVKGRAEVVPTGRDFTIVIDYAHTPDGLENILKTFEKIPKNRLIALFGCGGDRDRTKRPKMGTIAAKHADFLIVTSDNPRSEEPGRIIEDIMEGVRDAGTPYVVIENRVEAIHYAVAHAEPGDIIVLAGKGHETYQILSTGTIHLDEREVVADALRELK
;
A
#
# COMPACT_ATOMS: atom_id res chain seq x y z
N MET A 1 23.86 -14.90 20.32
CA MET A 1 24.80 -14.04 19.49
C MET A 1 25.41 -12.99 20.38
N LYS A 2 26.71 -12.62 20.20
CA LYS A 2 27.29 -11.51 20.97
C LYS A 2 26.76 -10.15 20.49
N PHE A 3 26.55 -9.20 21.41
CA PHE A 3 26.01 -7.88 21.10
C PHE A 3 26.87 -7.09 20.08
N GLY A 4 28.22 -7.20 20.17
CA GLY A 4 29.12 -6.60 19.17
C GLY A 4 29.00 -7.16 17.76
N LYS A 5 28.41 -8.37 17.60
CA LYS A 5 28.03 -8.90 16.27
C LYS A 5 26.65 -8.46 15.83
N LEU A 6 25.78 -8.10 16.78
CA LEU A 6 24.44 -7.60 16.52
C LEU A 6 24.45 -6.13 16.14
N TYR A 7 25.36 -5.35 16.77
CA TYR A 7 25.51 -3.92 16.54
C TYR A 7 26.99 -3.57 16.41
N GLY A 8 27.41 -3.22 15.18
CA GLY A 8 28.85 -3.00 14.87
C GLY A 8 29.52 -1.87 15.64
N GLN A 9 28.73 -0.90 16.17
CA GLN A 9 29.20 0.21 16.98
C GLN A 9 28.98 -0.03 18.49
N ALA A 10 28.82 -1.29 18.92
CA ALA A 10 28.61 -1.61 20.31
C ALA A 10 29.74 -1.09 21.23
N PRO A 11 29.41 -0.45 22.37
CA PRO A 11 30.44 -0.07 23.32
C PRO A 11 31.23 -1.30 23.80
N ALA A 12 32.55 -1.15 24.00
CA ALA A 12 33.42 -2.28 24.36
C ALA A 12 32.96 -3.06 25.61
N ALA A 13 32.39 -2.34 26.57
CA ALA A 13 31.85 -2.94 27.82
C ALA A 13 30.69 -3.93 27.56
N PHE A 14 29.96 -3.80 26.46
CA PHE A 14 28.79 -4.62 26.12
C PHE A 14 29.04 -5.58 24.94
N ALA A 15 30.13 -5.42 24.21
CA ALA A 15 30.39 -6.15 22.96
C ALA A 15 30.32 -7.68 23.14
N ASP A 16 30.74 -8.20 24.28
CA ASP A 16 30.79 -9.64 24.58
C ASP A 16 29.51 -10.18 25.25
N VAL A 17 28.53 -9.33 25.55
CA VAL A 17 27.26 -9.75 26.17
C VAL A 17 26.51 -10.68 25.20
N GLU A 18 26.13 -11.87 25.71
CA GLU A 18 25.33 -12.83 24.96
C GLU A 18 23.89 -12.39 24.84
N VAL A 19 23.40 -12.29 23.59
CA VAL A 19 22.04 -11.88 23.23
C VAL A 19 21.27 -13.10 22.75
N LYS A 20 20.08 -13.33 23.37
CA LYS A 20 19.16 -14.44 23.04
C LYS A 20 17.97 -14.02 22.18
N GLY A 21 17.71 -12.72 22.07
CA GLY A 21 16.62 -12.16 21.27
C GLY A 21 16.67 -10.65 21.19
N LEU A 22 15.87 -10.09 20.30
CA LEU A 22 15.79 -8.65 20.01
C LEU A 22 14.33 -8.20 19.87
N THR A 23 13.94 -7.14 20.56
CA THR A 23 12.59 -6.58 20.43
C THR A 23 12.53 -5.11 20.85
N CYS A 24 11.56 -4.37 20.30
CA CYS A 24 11.12 -3.07 20.79
C CYS A 24 9.74 -3.12 21.49
N ASP A 25 9.13 -4.32 21.64
CA ASP A 25 7.86 -4.55 22.33
C ASP A 25 8.13 -5.17 23.70
N SER A 26 7.86 -4.42 24.77
CA SER A 26 8.08 -4.87 26.17
C SER A 26 7.30 -6.12 26.55
N ARG A 27 6.19 -6.43 25.86
CA ARG A 27 5.41 -7.65 26.07
C ARG A 27 6.16 -8.90 25.60
N ARG A 28 7.05 -8.75 24.61
CA ARG A 28 7.83 -9.83 23.96
C ARG A 28 9.24 -9.99 24.52
N VAL A 29 9.63 -9.18 25.50
CA VAL A 29 10.93 -9.29 26.17
C VAL A 29 11.02 -10.61 26.93
N GLY A 30 12.15 -11.30 26.77
CA GLY A 30 12.55 -12.48 27.52
C GLY A 30 13.95 -12.30 28.12
N GLU A 31 14.37 -13.27 28.94
CA GLU A 31 15.70 -13.28 29.55
C GLU A 31 16.81 -13.29 28.47
N GLY A 32 17.77 -12.40 28.61
CA GLY A 32 18.88 -12.26 27.69
C GLY A 32 18.57 -11.50 26.40
N TYR A 33 17.42 -10.83 26.30
CA TYR A 33 17.04 -10.03 25.12
C TYR A 33 17.71 -8.65 25.13
N VAL A 34 17.87 -8.10 23.93
CA VAL A 34 18.05 -6.64 23.74
C VAL A 34 16.67 -6.02 23.62
N PHE A 35 16.36 -5.08 24.48
CA PHE A 35 15.17 -4.24 24.38
C PHE A 35 15.56 -2.87 23.86
N VAL A 36 14.95 -2.43 22.74
CA VAL A 36 15.24 -1.13 22.14
C VAL A 36 14.07 -0.18 22.42
N CYS A 37 14.34 0.89 23.17
CA CYS A 37 13.39 1.95 23.44
C CYS A 37 13.20 2.81 22.19
N ILE A 38 11.98 2.83 21.63
CA ILE A 38 11.64 3.64 20.46
C ILE A 38 10.61 4.67 20.87
N SER A 39 10.93 5.96 20.70
CA SER A 39 9.97 7.05 20.89
C SER A 39 9.02 7.11 19.70
N GLY A 40 7.72 6.89 19.93
CA GLY A 40 6.65 7.02 18.95
C GLY A 40 5.92 8.37 19.05
N ALA A 41 5.06 8.67 18.07
CA ALA A 41 4.24 9.89 18.12
C ALA A 41 3.18 9.86 19.22
N ALA A 42 2.61 8.68 19.51
CA ALA A 42 1.56 8.50 20.51
C ALA A 42 2.09 7.93 21.83
N ASP A 43 3.23 7.23 21.81
CA ASP A 43 3.77 6.57 22.99
C ASP A 43 5.30 6.50 22.93
N ASP A 44 5.94 6.54 24.12
CA ASP A 44 7.40 6.51 24.26
C ASP A 44 7.84 5.17 24.86
N GLY A 45 8.59 4.39 24.09
CA GLY A 45 9.12 3.08 24.46
C GLY A 45 10.02 3.10 25.70
N HIS A 46 10.60 4.24 26.07
CA HIS A 46 11.43 4.39 27.27
C HIS A 46 10.64 4.14 28.56
N LYS A 47 9.34 4.41 28.58
CA LYS A 47 8.45 4.12 29.72
C LYS A 47 8.39 2.63 30.06
N TYR A 48 8.69 1.76 29.11
CA TYR A 48 8.62 0.31 29.27
C TYR A 48 9.97 -0.34 29.62
N ALA A 49 11.03 0.45 29.72
CA ALA A 49 12.35 -0.03 30.11
C ALA A 49 12.37 -0.74 31.49
N PRO A 50 11.63 -0.26 32.53
CA PRO A 50 11.54 -0.99 33.79
C PRO A 50 10.97 -2.42 33.62
N ILE A 51 9.91 -2.57 32.82
CA ILE A 51 9.29 -3.86 32.53
C ILE A 51 10.27 -4.79 31.79
N ALA A 52 11.01 -4.23 30.82
CA ALA A 52 12.01 -4.98 30.09
C ALA A 52 13.13 -5.48 31.01
N ARG A 53 13.58 -4.65 31.96
CA ARG A 53 14.57 -5.01 32.97
C ARG A 53 14.08 -6.11 33.89
N GLU A 54 12.88 -6.01 34.42
CA GLU A 54 12.23 -7.04 35.27
C GLU A 54 12.13 -8.40 34.55
N LYS A 55 11.90 -8.38 33.23
CA LYS A 55 11.87 -9.59 32.40
C LYS A 55 13.24 -10.14 32.01
N GLY A 56 14.32 -9.56 32.52
CA GLY A 56 15.68 -10.03 32.32
C GLY A 56 16.31 -9.62 31.00
N ALA A 57 15.96 -8.44 30.45
CA ALA A 57 16.67 -7.89 29.30
C ALA A 57 18.17 -7.75 29.63
N ALA A 58 19.02 -8.34 28.80
CA ALA A 58 20.49 -8.26 28.99
C ALA A 58 21.02 -6.85 28.66
N ILE A 59 20.41 -6.19 27.68
CA ILE A 59 20.76 -4.83 27.26
C ILE A 59 19.48 -4.03 26.99
N ILE A 60 19.48 -2.78 27.44
CA ILE A 60 18.44 -1.78 27.15
C ILE A 60 19.08 -0.67 26.31
N VAL A 61 18.61 -0.52 25.06
CA VAL A 61 19.08 0.55 24.17
C VAL A 61 18.13 1.74 24.30
N ALA A 62 18.66 2.91 24.65
CA ALA A 62 17.87 4.10 24.95
C ALA A 62 18.50 5.36 24.31
N GLN A 63 17.70 6.43 24.14
CA GLN A 63 18.17 7.72 23.63
C GLN A 63 18.66 8.67 24.73
N HIS A 64 18.30 8.40 25.97
CA HIS A 64 18.72 9.19 27.14
C HIS A 64 18.99 8.26 28.33
N ASP A 65 19.68 8.77 29.32
CA ASP A 65 20.05 8.01 30.52
C ASP A 65 18.81 7.64 31.35
N LEU A 66 18.66 6.35 31.61
CA LEU A 66 17.60 5.75 32.44
C LEU A 66 18.12 5.31 33.80
N GLY A 67 19.43 5.47 34.07
CA GLY A 67 20.08 5.09 35.33
C GLY A 67 20.30 3.57 35.48
N TYR A 68 20.39 2.82 34.36
CA TYR A 68 20.61 1.37 34.38
C TYR A 68 22.05 1.01 34.03
N ASP A 69 22.58 0.03 34.72
CA ASP A 69 23.92 -0.53 34.49
C ASP A 69 24.06 -1.31 33.17
N ASN A 70 22.95 -1.80 32.63
CA ASN A 70 22.87 -2.55 31.38
C ASN A 70 22.29 -1.72 30.21
N GLN A 71 22.36 -0.38 30.28
CA GLN A 71 21.90 0.49 29.20
C GLN A 71 23.00 0.83 28.21
N VAL A 72 22.63 0.98 26.95
CA VAL A 72 23.44 1.52 25.86
C VAL A 72 22.73 2.75 25.30
N LEU A 73 23.41 3.90 25.33
CA LEU A 73 22.85 5.16 24.85
C LEU A 73 23.21 5.38 23.38
N LEU A 74 22.18 5.53 22.54
CA LEU A 74 22.32 5.79 21.11
C LEU A 74 21.41 6.98 20.72
N PRO A 75 21.90 7.91 19.90
CA PRO A 75 21.12 9.08 19.51
C PRO A 75 19.92 8.74 18.63
N ASP A 76 19.97 7.62 17.92
CA ASP A 76 18.92 7.15 17.02
C ASP A 76 18.66 5.65 17.21
N THR A 77 17.74 5.34 18.13
CA THR A 77 17.38 3.96 18.46
C THR A 77 16.59 3.28 17.34
N ARG A 78 15.93 4.04 16.43
CA ARG A 78 15.23 3.45 15.28
C ARG A 78 16.20 2.92 14.23
N ALA A 79 17.21 3.73 13.86
CA ALA A 79 18.26 3.30 12.94
C ALA A 79 19.05 2.11 13.53
N ALA A 80 19.42 2.18 14.81
CA ALA A 80 20.10 1.10 15.51
C ALA A 80 19.24 -0.18 15.54
N PHE A 81 17.93 -0.08 15.75
CA PHE A 81 17.04 -1.24 15.72
C PHE A 81 16.97 -1.89 14.35
N ALA A 82 16.92 -1.10 13.27
CA ALA A 82 16.95 -1.62 11.90
C ALA A 82 18.25 -2.36 11.60
N GLU A 83 19.41 -1.79 11.97
CA GLU A 83 20.73 -2.43 11.84
C GLU A 83 20.80 -3.74 12.63
N MET A 84 20.38 -3.72 13.90
CA MET A 84 20.35 -4.92 14.74
C MET A 84 19.43 -6.01 14.17
N CYS A 85 18.28 -5.64 13.60
CA CYS A 85 17.37 -6.60 12.97
C CYS A 85 18.02 -7.24 11.74
N ALA A 86 18.68 -6.46 10.90
CA ALA A 86 19.40 -7.00 9.75
C ALA A 86 20.52 -7.99 10.19
N ALA A 87 21.32 -7.61 11.17
CA ALA A 87 22.38 -8.47 11.73
C ALA A 87 21.82 -9.73 12.40
N TRP A 88 20.70 -9.62 13.11
CA TRP A 88 20.04 -10.76 13.77
C TRP A 88 19.67 -11.88 12.80
N PHE A 89 19.19 -11.52 11.63
CA PHE A 89 18.83 -12.45 10.55
C PHE A 89 19.97 -12.72 9.55
N GLY A 90 21.18 -12.20 9.78
CA GLY A 90 22.35 -12.41 8.92
C GLY A 90 22.29 -11.65 7.60
N HIS A 91 21.80 -10.40 7.63
CA HIS A 91 21.69 -9.48 6.49
C HIS A 91 20.95 -10.08 5.28
N PRO A 92 19.71 -10.53 5.44
CA PRO A 92 19.00 -11.23 4.38
C PRO A 92 18.71 -10.34 3.16
N ALA A 93 18.57 -9.02 3.36
CA ALA A 93 18.34 -8.06 2.27
C ALA A 93 19.47 -8.04 1.23
N ASP A 94 20.73 -8.33 1.63
CA ASP A 94 21.89 -8.33 0.73
C ASP A 94 21.89 -9.51 -0.26
N ARG A 95 21.00 -10.48 -0.06
CA ARG A 95 20.89 -11.71 -0.84
C ARG A 95 19.67 -11.73 -1.77
N LEU A 96 18.87 -10.69 -1.76
CA LEU A 96 17.67 -10.50 -2.58
C LEU A 96 17.81 -9.25 -3.45
N LYS A 97 17.28 -9.30 -4.66
CA LYS A 97 17.03 -8.10 -5.45
C LYS A 97 15.72 -7.48 -5.00
N ILE A 98 15.79 -6.39 -4.25
CA ILE A 98 14.62 -5.79 -3.62
C ILE A 98 14.12 -4.61 -4.45
N VAL A 99 12.86 -4.67 -4.90
CA VAL A 99 12.19 -3.59 -5.62
C VAL A 99 11.23 -2.88 -4.68
N GLY A 100 11.46 -1.59 -4.43
CA GLY A 100 10.64 -0.77 -3.54
C GLY A 100 9.66 0.11 -4.32
N VAL A 101 8.37 0.05 -3.98
CA VAL A 101 7.31 0.86 -4.61
C VAL A 101 6.77 1.88 -3.62
N THR A 102 6.88 3.17 -3.93
CA THR A 102 6.30 4.25 -3.13
C THR A 102 5.39 5.16 -3.95
N GLY A 103 4.56 5.93 -3.26
CA GLY A 103 3.59 6.87 -3.81
C GLY A 103 2.38 6.98 -2.90
N THR A 104 1.41 7.82 -3.23
CA THR A 104 0.13 7.88 -2.51
C THR A 104 -0.72 6.70 -2.92
N ASN A 105 -1.04 6.56 -4.19
CA ASN A 105 -1.88 5.53 -4.77
C ASN A 105 -1.08 4.61 -5.71
N GLY A 106 -1.61 3.42 -6.03
CA GLY A 106 -1.03 2.50 -7.02
C GLY A 106 0.05 1.54 -6.50
N LYS A 107 0.61 1.74 -5.30
CA LYS A 107 1.68 0.88 -4.75
C LYS A 107 1.35 -0.61 -4.85
N THR A 108 0.22 -1.01 -4.32
CA THR A 108 -0.22 -2.42 -4.31
C THR A 108 -0.31 -2.96 -5.73
N THR A 109 -1.03 -2.28 -6.61
CA THR A 109 -1.18 -2.72 -8.00
C THR A 109 0.17 -2.87 -8.70
N VAL A 110 1.05 -1.85 -8.59
CA VAL A 110 2.40 -1.89 -9.21
C VAL A 110 3.22 -3.06 -8.64
N SER A 111 3.18 -3.30 -7.32
CA SER A 111 3.90 -4.41 -6.70
C SER A 111 3.46 -5.77 -7.24
N TYR A 112 2.15 -5.98 -7.44
CA TYR A 112 1.63 -7.20 -8.05
C TYR A 112 2.02 -7.31 -9.53
N LEU A 113 1.94 -6.22 -10.31
CA LEU A 113 2.34 -6.21 -11.72
C LEU A 113 3.83 -6.53 -11.89
N VAL A 114 4.70 -5.93 -11.06
CA VAL A 114 6.15 -6.24 -11.07
C VAL A 114 6.38 -7.70 -10.70
N LYS A 115 5.72 -8.22 -9.65
CA LYS A 115 5.81 -9.64 -9.29
C LYS A 115 5.43 -10.54 -10.47
N THR A 116 4.29 -10.27 -11.13
CA THR A 116 3.83 -11.07 -12.28
C THR A 116 4.83 -11.07 -13.43
N ILE A 117 5.42 -9.91 -13.76
CA ILE A 117 6.44 -9.83 -14.82
C ILE A 117 7.69 -10.66 -14.45
N LEU A 118 8.18 -10.53 -13.23
CA LEU A 118 9.34 -11.27 -12.76
C LEU A 118 9.10 -12.79 -12.73
N GLU A 119 7.90 -13.22 -12.33
CA GLU A 119 7.52 -14.65 -12.36
C GLU A 119 7.36 -15.18 -13.78
N ALA A 120 6.80 -14.38 -14.70
CA ALA A 120 6.76 -14.73 -16.12
C ALA A 120 8.16 -14.85 -16.74
N ALA A 121 9.16 -14.17 -16.16
CA ALA A 121 10.57 -14.29 -16.53
C ALA A 121 11.28 -15.49 -15.85
N GLY A 122 10.57 -16.28 -15.05
CA GLY A 122 11.09 -17.50 -14.42
C GLY A 122 11.73 -17.27 -13.03
N HIS A 123 11.58 -16.08 -12.43
CA HIS A 123 12.08 -15.81 -11.09
C HIS A 123 11.08 -16.22 -10.01
N LYS A 124 11.58 -16.64 -8.86
CA LYS A 124 10.75 -16.82 -7.66
C LYS A 124 10.73 -15.52 -6.86
N VAL A 125 9.54 -15.00 -6.60
CA VAL A 125 9.36 -13.64 -6.08
C VAL A 125 8.63 -13.66 -4.75
N GLY A 126 9.17 -12.91 -3.76
CA GLY A 126 8.45 -12.53 -2.55
C GLY A 126 7.71 -11.21 -2.75
N LEU A 127 6.56 -11.05 -2.10
CA LEU A 127 5.78 -9.80 -2.08
C LEU A 127 5.53 -9.37 -0.64
N ILE A 128 5.73 -8.09 -0.35
CA ILE A 128 5.40 -7.47 0.94
C ILE A 128 4.48 -6.28 0.69
N GLY A 129 3.25 -6.33 1.18
CA GLY A 129 2.29 -5.28 0.87
C GLY A 129 1.05 -5.23 1.74
N THR A 130 0.15 -4.34 1.36
CA THR A 130 -1.06 -3.99 2.11
C THR A 130 -2.03 -5.16 2.22
N ILE A 131 -2.25 -5.90 1.13
CA ILE A 131 -3.25 -6.98 1.08
C ILE A 131 -2.75 -8.19 1.87
N GLN A 132 -1.53 -8.63 1.55
CA GLN A 132 -0.89 -9.81 2.12
C GLN A 132 0.62 -9.77 1.83
N ASN A 133 1.39 -10.58 2.56
CA ASN A 133 2.74 -10.91 2.17
C ASN A 133 2.70 -12.25 1.40
N MET A 134 3.64 -12.45 0.47
CA MET A 134 3.70 -13.70 -0.31
C MET A 134 5.14 -14.20 -0.42
N ILE A 135 5.29 -15.51 -0.43
CA ILE A 135 6.57 -16.19 -0.74
C ILE A 135 6.28 -17.14 -1.91
N GLY A 136 6.53 -16.67 -3.13
CA GLY A 136 5.99 -17.29 -4.32
C GLY A 136 4.46 -17.23 -4.29
N GLU A 137 3.78 -18.39 -4.23
CA GLU A 137 2.31 -18.48 -4.15
C GLU A 137 1.79 -18.60 -2.71
N GLU A 138 2.64 -18.85 -1.72
CA GLU A 138 2.24 -18.95 -0.32
C GLU A 138 1.87 -17.57 0.23
N CYS A 139 0.64 -17.43 0.73
CA CYS A 139 0.12 -16.19 1.28
C CYS A 139 0.27 -16.16 2.81
N LEU A 140 0.81 -15.05 3.31
CA LEU A 140 0.97 -14.76 4.74
C LEU A 140 0.18 -13.49 5.09
N PRO A 141 -0.44 -13.43 6.28
CA PRO A 141 -1.20 -12.25 6.69
C PRO A 141 -0.31 -11.00 6.75
N SER A 142 -0.85 -9.86 6.32
CA SER A 142 -0.24 -8.54 6.46
C SER A 142 -0.96 -7.72 7.51
N LYS A 143 -0.20 -7.06 8.39
CA LYS A 143 -0.74 -6.13 9.39
C LYS A 143 -0.53 -4.67 8.99
N ASN A 144 0.50 -4.41 8.23
CA ASN A 144 0.90 -3.08 7.78
C ASN A 144 1.42 -3.15 6.35
N THR A 145 1.16 -2.12 5.57
CA THR A 145 1.70 -1.97 4.20
C THR A 145 3.20 -2.25 4.12
N THR A 146 3.95 -1.75 5.12
CA THR A 146 5.38 -2.02 5.30
C THR A 146 5.57 -2.46 6.76
N PRO A 147 6.00 -3.71 7.01
CA PRO A 147 6.20 -4.24 8.35
C PRO A 147 7.26 -3.48 9.17
N SER A 148 7.39 -3.83 10.46
CA SER A 148 8.52 -3.39 11.30
C SER A 148 9.85 -3.93 10.77
N ALA A 149 10.98 -3.30 11.14
CA ALA A 149 12.30 -3.75 10.71
C ALA A 149 12.56 -5.23 11.08
N TYR A 150 12.09 -5.69 12.22
CA TYR A 150 12.20 -7.09 12.64
C TYR A 150 11.40 -8.04 11.74
N GLU A 151 10.11 -7.74 11.54
CA GLU A 151 9.24 -8.55 10.69
C GLU A 151 9.71 -8.55 9.23
N LEU A 152 10.22 -7.40 8.75
CA LEU A 152 10.74 -7.25 7.39
C LEU A 152 11.95 -8.17 7.15
N ASN A 153 12.95 -8.13 8.05
CA ASN A 153 14.12 -9.01 7.93
C ASN A 153 13.76 -10.49 8.13
N SER A 154 12.77 -10.80 8.98
CA SER A 154 12.23 -12.15 9.12
C SER A 154 11.59 -12.65 7.82
N LEU A 155 10.82 -11.80 7.12
CA LEU A 155 10.22 -12.14 5.83
C LEU A 155 11.29 -12.36 4.76
N PHE A 156 12.30 -11.52 4.69
CA PHE A 156 13.42 -11.70 3.76
C PHE A 156 14.17 -13.02 4.01
N ASP A 157 14.43 -13.38 5.27
CA ASP A 157 15.05 -14.66 5.62
C ASP A 157 14.19 -15.85 5.17
N LEU A 158 12.85 -15.76 5.34
CA LEU A 158 11.92 -16.78 4.84
C LEU A 158 11.92 -16.86 3.31
N MET A 159 11.94 -15.70 2.61
CA MET A 159 12.01 -15.65 1.15
C MET A 159 13.29 -16.31 0.61
N ILE A 160 14.44 -16.05 1.25
CA ILE A 160 15.71 -16.68 0.89
C ILE A 160 15.65 -18.19 1.09
N LYS A 161 15.16 -18.65 2.25
CA LYS A 161 14.99 -20.08 2.55
C LYS A 161 14.07 -20.78 1.56
N ALA A 162 13.09 -20.07 1.04
CA ALA A 162 12.20 -20.55 -0.01
C ALA A 162 12.80 -20.47 -1.42
N GLY A 163 13.99 -19.88 -1.59
CA GLY A 163 14.68 -19.75 -2.88
C GLY A 163 14.14 -18.61 -3.74
N CYS A 164 13.64 -17.51 -3.15
CA CYS A 164 13.30 -16.31 -3.91
C CYS A 164 14.57 -15.58 -4.39
N ASP A 165 14.51 -15.06 -5.62
CA ASP A 165 15.54 -14.22 -6.22
C ASP A 165 15.25 -12.73 -5.98
N TYR A 166 13.94 -12.39 -5.99
CA TYR A 166 13.44 -11.04 -5.84
C TYR A 166 12.51 -10.91 -4.64
N ALA A 167 12.49 -9.72 -4.05
CA ALA A 167 11.43 -9.26 -3.18
C ALA A 167 10.85 -7.95 -3.72
N VAL A 168 9.55 -7.89 -3.94
CA VAL A 168 8.84 -6.66 -4.31
C VAL A 168 8.09 -6.17 -3.09
N MET A 169 8.26 -4.90 -2.72
CA MET A 169 7.61 -4.39 -1.52
C MET A 169 7.03 -3.00 -1.66
N GLU A 170 5.86 -2.81 -1.06
CA GLU A 170 5.30 -1.49 -0.84
C GLU A 170 6.08 -0.76 0.25
N VAL A 171 6.56 0.45 -0.04
CA VAL A 171 7.30 1.28 0.91
C VAL A 171 6.48 2.53 1.24
N SER A 172 5.85 2.54 2.42
CA SER A 172 5.04 3.66 2.89
C SER A 172 5.92 4.81 3.40
N SER A 173 5.40 6.04 3.34
CA SER A 173 6.09 7.21 3.89
C SER A 173 6.37 7.10 5.40
N HIS A 174 5.43 6.49 6.15
CA HIS A 174 5.63 6.19 7.56
C HIS A 174 6.81 5.24 7.80
N ALA A 175 6.95 4.20 6.96
CA ALA A 175 8.07 3.26 7.09
C ALA A 175 9.42 3.93 6.84
N LEU A 176 9.49 4.82 5.85
CA LEU A 176 10.67 5.61 5.53
C LEU A 176 11.00 6.60 6.66
N ASP A 177 10.01 7.33 7.16
CA ASP A 177 10.19 8.27 8.26
C ASP A 177 10.58 7.56 9.56
N GLN A 178 9.95 6.43 9.85
CA GLN A 178 10.23 5.60 11.01
C GLN A 178 11.44 4.67 10.86
N LYS A 179 12.20 4.79 9.78
CA LYS A 179 13.43 4.03 9.52
C LYS A 179 13.27 2.51 9.54
N ARG A 180 12.07 2.01 9.18
CA ARG A 180 11.81 0.55 9.16
C ARG A 180 12.59 -0.17 8.06
N VAL A 181 13.00 0.56 7.02
CA VAL A 181 13.72 0.05 5.85
C VAL A 181 15.17 0.52 5.80
N ASP A 182 15.66 1.20 6.84
CA ASP A 182 17.05 1.68 6.88
C ASP A 182 18.02 0.48 6.78
N GLY A 183 19.11 0.68 6.02
CA GLY A 183 20.11 -0.36 5.75
C GLY A 183 19.76 -1.28 4.58
N ILE A 184 18.56 -1.20 4.00
CA ILE A 184 18.22 -1.93 2.78
C ILE A 184 18.75 -1.18 1.56
N ARG A 185 19.46 -1.88 0.65
CA ARG A 185 19.77 -1.37 -0.68
C ARG A 185 18.75 -1.94 -1.67
N PHE A 186 18.03 -1.04 -2.32
CA PHE A 186 17.03 -1.44 -3.32
C PHE A 186 17.66 -1.59 -4.70
N GLU A 187 17.32 -2.64 -5.43
CA GLU A 187 17.65 -2.83 -6.84
C GLU A 187 17.05 -1.71 -7.70
N ALA A 188 15.81 -1.32 -7.38
CA ALA A 188 15.13 -0.19 -7.97
C ALA A 188 14.10 0.40 -6.99
N ALA A 189 13.90 1.71 -7.06
CA ALA A 189 12.84 2.44 -6.38
C ALA A 189 11.84 2.99 -7.40
N LEU A 190 10.56 2.70 -7.22
CA LEU A 190 9.48 3.05 -8.11
C LEU A 190 8.59 4.12 -7.47
N PHE A 191 8.32 5.21 -8.19
CA PHE A 191 7.44 6.30 -7.78
C PHE A 191 6.18 6.34 -8.63
N THR A 192 5.02 6.19 -8.01
CA THR A 192 3.72 6.23 -8.72
C THR A 192 3.13 7.63 -8.83
N ASN A 193 2.84 8.28 -7.71
CA ASN A 193 2.26 9.62 -7.62
C ASN A 193 2.37 10.19 -6.20
N LEU A 194 2.12 11.51 -6.06
CA LEU A 194 1.98 12.16 -4.76
C LEU A 194 0.78 13.10 -4.74
N THR A 195 -0.27 12.71 -4.04
CA THR A 195 -1.47 13.50 -3.79
C THR A 195 -1.70 13.66 -2.28
N GLN A 196 -2.66 14.50 -1.89
CA GLN A 196 -2.90 14.80 -0.48
C GLN A 196 -3.37 13.55 0.28
N ASP A 197 -2.52 13.09 1.21
CA ASP A 197 -2.82 12.03 2.17
C ASP A 197 -1.87 12.13 3.37
N HIS A 198 -2.21 11.52 4.51
CA HIS A 198 -1.36 11.42 5.70
C HIS A 198 -0.82 12.77 6.23
N LEU A 199 -1.54 13.89 6.01
CA LEU A 199 -1.13 15.20 6.54
C LEU A 199 -1.37 15.33 8.06
N ASP A 200 -2.16 14.46 8.65
CA ASP A 200 -2.26 14.25 10.10
C ASP A 200 -0.91 13.84 10.70
N TYR A 201 -0.07 13.12 9.95
CA TYR A 201 1.26 12.68 10.35
C TYR A 201 2.37 13.58 9.82
N HIS A 202 2.38 13.86 8.51
CA HIS A 202 3.47 14.60 7.86
C HIS A 202 3.33 16.12 7.94
N LEU A 203 2.16 16.64 8.31
CA LEU A 203 1.78 18.05 8.46
C LEU A 203 1.73 18.84 7.15
N THR A 204 2.70 18.68 6.24
CA THR A 204 2.77 19.37 4.95
C THR A 204 3.05 18.41 3.79
N MET A 205 2.70 18.81 2.56
CA MET A 205 3.03 18.05 1.35
C MET A 205 4.53 17.95 1.12
N GLU A 206 5.31 18.96 1.51
CA GLU A 206 6.76 18.99 1.44
C GLU A 206 7.40 17.92 2.34
N ASN A 207 6.94 17.81 3.59
CA ASN A 207 7.42 16.76 4.51
C ASN A 207 7.01 15.36 4.00
N TYR A 208 5.79 15.23 3.46
CA TYR A 208 5.31 13.98 2.87
C TYR A 208 6.15 13.57 1.66
N MET A 209 6.47 14.53 0.78
CA MET A 209 7.40 14.31 -0.33
C MET A 209 8.80 13.93 0.18
N ALA A 210 9.35 14.68 1.14
CA ALA A 210 10.68 14.43 1.69
C ALA A 210 10.79 13.03 2.31
N ALA A 211 9.75 12.58 3.03
CA ALA A 211 9.69 11.22 3.58
C ALA A 211 9.78 10.17 2.47
N LYS A 212 9.00 10.29 1.37
CA LYS A 212 9.07 9.34 0.24
C LYS A 212 10.38 9.43 -0.54
N LYS A 213 10.95 10.62 -0.69
CA LYS A 213 12.22 10.85 -1.37
C LYS A 213 13.36 10.04 -0.76
N ARG A 214 13.32 9.73 0.54
CA ARG A 214 14.32 8.89 1.20
C ARG A 214 14.52 7.53 0.53
N LEU A 215 13.47 6.94 -0.07
CA LEU A 215 13.61 5.67 -0.78
C LEU A 215 14.64 5.77 -1.92
N PHE A 216 14.68 6.91 -2.61
CA PHE A 216 15.58 7.13 -3.75
C PHE A 216 17.03 7.40 -3.35
N THR A 217 17.31 7.63 -2.07
CA THR A 217 18.69 7.64 -1.53
C THR A 217 19.23 6.23 -1.24
N MET A 218 18.40 5.20 -1.35
CA MET A 218 18.71 3.81 -1.04
C MET A 218 18.83 2.93 -2.30
N THR A 219 18.87 3.55 -3.49
CA THR A 219 18.94 2.87 -4.78
C THR A 219 19.81 3.64 -5.76
N ASP A 220 20.37 2.94 -6.73
CA ASP A 220 21.04 3.56 -7.88
C ASP A 220 20.08 3.74 -9.07
N ARG A 221 18.85 3.25 -8.98
CA ARG A 221 17.90 3.16 -10.09
C ARG A 221 16.49 3.60 -9.68
N ALA A 222 16.01 4.70 -10.26
CA ALA A 222 14.74 5.33 -9.95
C ALA A 222 13.78 5.29 -11.15
N ILE A 223 12.60 4.68 -10.98
CA ILE A 223 11.53 4.63 -11.99
C ILE A 223 10.50 5.69 -11.63
N ILE A 224 10.34 6.71 -12.47
CA ILE A 224 9.68 7.97 -12.12
C ILE A 224 8.51 8.28 -13.06
N ASN A 225 7.35 8.58 -12.48
CA ASN A 225 6.22 9.14 -13.21
C ASN A 225 6.51 10.60 -13.59
N LEU A 226 6.70 10.86 -14.88
CA LEU A 226 7.00 12.20 -15.38
C LEU A 226 5.76 13.11 -15.47
N ASP A 227 4.57 12.54 -15.44
CA ASP A 227 3.31 13.27 -15.49
C ASP A 227 2.83 13.75 -14.11
N ASP A 228 3.45 13.25 -13.03
CA ASP A 228 3.21 13.72 -11.67
C ASP A 228 4.06 14.95 -11.36
N ALA A 229 3.44 15.96 -10.75
CA ALA A 229 4.10 17.24 -10.45
C ALA A 229 5.34 17.10 -9.52
N TYR A 230 5.35 16.04 -8.69
CA TYR A 230 6.46 15.73 -7.78
C TYR A 230 7.47 14.75 -8.38
N GLY A 231 7.17 14.12 -9.54
CA GLY A 231 7.97 13.03 -10.09
C GLY A 231 9.46 13.38 -10.17
N ARG A 232 9.83 14.40 -10.95
CA ARG A 232 11.25 14.83 -11.09
C ARG A 232 11.87 15.30 -9.76
N ARG A 233 11.07 15.87 -8.86
CA ARG A 233 11.53 16.34 -7.54
C ARG A 233 11.93 15.20 -6.61
N MET A 234 11.42 13.98 -6.83
CA MET A 234 11.80 12.79 -6.04
C MET A 234 13.27 12.42 -6.17
N VAL A 235 13.89 12.74 -7.30
CA VAL A 235 15.30 12.39 -7.57
C VAL A 235 16.20 13.61 -7.71
N GLU A 236 15.65 14.82 -7.61
CA GLU A 236 16.43 16.07 -7.71
C GLU A 236 17.53 16.11 -6.65
N GLY A 237 18.79 16.31 -7.11
CA GLY A 237 19.97 16.35 -6.24
C GLY A 237 20.43 14.98 -5.72
N LEU A 238 19.92 13.86 -6.24
CA LEU A 238 20.36 12.51 -5.91
C LEU A 238 21.20 11.92 -7.05
N ASP A 239 22.17 11.10 -6.68
CA ASP A 239 23.02 10.36 -7.62
C ASP A 239 22.40 8.98 -7.90
N CYS A 240 21.29 8.97 -8.63
CA CYS A 240 20.63 7.75 -9.09
C CYS A 240 20.17 7.90 -10.54
N ALA A 241 20.29 6.84 -11.33
CA ALA A 241 19.81 6.81 -12.71
C ALA A 241 18.27 6.91 -12.73
N MET A 242 17.74 7.90 -13.45
CA MET A 242 16.30 8.09 -13.60
C MET A 242 15.80 7.49 -14.91
N VAL A 243 14.81 6.61 -14.81
CA VAL A 243 14.02 6.09 -15.91
C VAL A 243 12.60 6.64 -15.82
N GLY A 244 12.24 7.53 -16.75
CA GLY A 244 10.92 8.15 -16.77
C GLY A 244 9.89 7.32 -17.50
N TYR A 245 8.66 7.31 -16.98
CA TYR A 245 7.49 6.80 -17.70
C TYR A 245 6.38 7.86 -17.78
N SER A 246 5.51 7.78 -18.81
CA SER A 246 4.47 8.77 -19.06
C SER A 246 3.33 8.20 -19.91
N ALA A 247 2.11 8.69 -19.69
CA ALA A 247 0.98 8.51 -20.58
C ALA A 247 0.71 9.74 -21.46
N LYS A 248 1.52 10.82 -21.31
CA LYS A 248 1.28 12.13 -21.98
C LYS A 248 2.43 12.59 -22.87
N THR A 249 3.67 12.20 -22.58
CA THR A 249 4.84 12.63 -23.35
C THR A 249 5.67 11.47 -23.87
N ARG A 250 6.12 11.63 -25.13
CA ARG A 250 7.03 10.69 -25.82
C ARG A 250 8.49 10.86 -25.39
N GLU A 251 8.81 11.83 -24.57
CA GLU A 251 10.17 12.04 -24.02
C GLU A 251 10.51 11.01 -22.93
N ALA A 252 9.52 10.29 -22.41
CA ALA A 252 9.73 9.24 -21.44
C ALA A 252 10.39 8.01 -22.09
N ALA A 253 11.23 7.30 -21.34
CA ALA A 253 11.84 6.05 -21.77
C ALA A 253 10.80 4.93 -22.00
N CYS A 254 9.67 5.02 -21.32
CA CYS A 254 8.54 4.10 -21.43
C CYS A 254 7.24 4.93 -21.45
N PHE A 255 6.44 4.82 -22.51
CA PHE A 255 5.20 5.60 -22.64
C PHE A 255 4.07 4.83 -23.31
N ALA A 256 2.82 5.29 -23.10
CA ALA A 256 1.63 4.71 -23.72
C ALA A 256 1.11 5.55 -24.87
N GLU A 257 0.72 4.89 -25.95
CA GLU A 257 0.00 5.47 -27.09
C GLU A 257 -1.29 4.72 -27.37
N GLU A 258 -2.19 5.31 -28.15
CA GLU A 258 -3.42 4.68 -28.63
C GLU A 258 -4.28 4.09 -27.49
N ILE A 259 -4.38 4.82 -26.36
CA ILE A 259 -5.09 4.35 -25.18
C ILE A 259 -6.60 4.30 -25.45
N ARG A 260 -7.22 3.14 -25.24
CA ARG A 260 -8.65 2.87 -25.41
C ARG A 260 -9.23 2.36 -24.09
N TYR A 261 -10.13 3.13 -23.50
CA TYR A 261 -10.81 2.81 -22.26
C TYR A 261 -12.09 2.01 -22.52
N GLN A 262 -12.31 0.96 -21.74
CA GLN A 262 -13.50 0.12 -21.75
C GLN A 262 -14.01 -0.07 -20.29
N PRO A 263 -15.29 -0.45 -20.06
CA PRO A 263 -15.82 -0.64 -18.70
C PRO A 263 -15.08 -1.70 -17.90
N ASP A 264 -14.55 -2.72 -18.56
CA ASP A 264 -13.87 -3.88 -17.98
C ASP A 264 -12.34 -3.85 -18.15
N GLY A 265 -11.77 -2.76 -18.75
CA GLY A 265 -10.33 -2.70 -18.96
C GLY A 265 -9.83 -1.51 -19.74
N VAL A 266 -8.56 -1.60 -20.14
CA VAL A 266 -7.91 -0.62 -21.00
C VAL A 266 -6.89 -1.30 -21.92
N THR A 267 -6.87 -0.92 -23.20
CA THR A 267 -5.87 -1.36 -24.18
C THR A 267 -5.03 -0.18 -24.62
N PHE A 268 -3.72 -0.37 -24.76
CA PHE A 268 -2.81 0.66 -25.23
C PHE A 268 -1.56 0.07 -25.89
N GLN A 269 -0.83 0.88 -26.67
CA GLN A 269 0.49 0.55 -27.19
C GLN A 269 1.55 1.00 -26.17
N LEU A 270 2.28 0.04 -25.60
CA LEU A 270 3.46 0.29 -24.80
C LEU A 270 4.64 0.54 -25.71
N VAL A 271 5.29 1.70 -25.61
CA VAL A 271 6.41 2.12 -26.47
C VAL A 271 7.66 2.35 -25.61
N THR A 272 8.77 1.80 -26.08
CA THR A 272 10.10 1.91 -25.46
C THR A 272 11.16 2.04 -26.54
N ALA A 273 12.41 2.29 -26.16
CA ALA A 273 13.53 2.24 -27.12
C ALA A 273 13.68 0.88 -27.82
N GLY A 274 13.24 -0.21 -27.18
CA GLY A 274 13.28 -1.58 -27.72
C GLY A 274 12.15 -1.92 -28.69
N GLY A 275 11.19 -1.01 -28.93
CA GLY A 275 10.05 -1.23 -29.83
C GLY A 275 8.71 -0.86 -29.19
N ARG A 276 7.64 -1.43 -29.77
CA ARG A 276 6.27 -1.28 -29.28
C ARG A 276 5.58 -2.63 -29.12
N GLY A 277 4.63 -2.71 -28.20
CA GLY A 277 3.79 -3.90 -27.99
C GLY A 277 2.43 -3.51 -27.43
N GLU A 278 1.39 -4.26 -27.79
CA GLU A 278 0.05 -4.05 -27.25
C GLU A 278 -0.07 -4.63 -25.83
N VAL A 279 -0.72 -3.89 -24.96
CA VAL A 279 -1.07 -4.30 -23.60
C VAL A 279 -2.56 -4.13 -23.40
N THR A 280 -3.23 -5.19 -22.95
CA THR A 280 -4.64 -5.18 -22.53
C THR A 280 -4.74 -5.48 -21.05
N LEU A 281 -5.20 -4.52 -20.27
CA LEU A 281 -5.41 -4.67 -18.83
C LEU A 281 -6.89 -4.93 -18.55
N HIS A 282 -7.17 -5.85 -17.63
CA HIS A 282 -8.53 -6.17 -17.14
C HIS A 282 -8.95 -5.29 -15.96
N THR A 283 -8.41 -4.08 -15.89
CA THR A 283 -8.75 -3.07 -14.89
C THR A 283 -8.92 -1.75 -15.61
N ALA A 284 -10.10 -1.15 -15.50
CA ALA A 284 -10.43 0.10 -16.17
C ALA A 284 -9.65 1.29 -15.60
N GLY A 285 -9.53 2.34 -16.40
CA GLY A 285 -9.09 3.66 -15.97
C GLY A 285 -7.66 4.05 -16.28
N GLU A 286 -7.46 5.36 -16.29
CA GLU A 286 -6.17 6.00 -16.61
C GLU A 286 -5.08 5.57 -15.62
N PHE A 287 -5.42 5.42 -14.32
CA PHE A 287 -4.47 4.98 -13.31
C PHE A 287 -3.91 3.56 -13.57
N SER A 288 -4.69 2.69 -14.23
CA SER A 288 -4.23 1.34 -14.62
C SER A 288 -3.12 1.41 -15.67
N VAL A 289 -3.23 2.36 -16.61
CA VAL A 289 -2.15 2.63 -17.60
C VAL A 289 -0.88 3.07 -16.87
N TYR A 290 -0.97 4.03 -15.92
CA TYR A 290 0.19 4.49 -15.16
C TYR A 290 0.83 3.38 -14.31
N ASN A 291 0.02 2.54 -13.69
CA ASN A 291 0.52 1.41 -12.90
C ASN A 291 1.25 0.39 -13.79
N ALA A 292 0.70 0.08 -14.95
CA ALA A 292 1.34 -0.80 -15.93
C ALA A 292 2.63 -0.21 -16.50
N LEU A 293 2.63 1.09 -16.84
CA LEU A 293 3.82 1.82 -17.29
C LEU A 293 4.93 1.82 -16.25
N CYS A 294 4.60 2.01 -14.97
CA CYS A 294 5.55 1.95 -13.88
C CYS A 294 6.24 0.58 -13.78
N ALA A 295 5.45 -0.49 -13.82
CA ALA A 295 5.96 -1.86 -13.78
C ALA A 295 6.77 -2.21 -15.05
N ALA A 296 6.28 -1.80 -16.23
CA ALA A 296 6.95 -2.00 -17.49
C ALA A 296 8.29 -1.26 -17.58
N ALA A 297 8.34 0.01 -17.14
CA ALA A 297 9.55 0.81 -17.14
C ALA A 297 10.66 0.16 -16.30
N PHE A 298 10.30 -0.37 -15.11
CA PHE A 298 11.24 -1.16 -14.31
C PHE A 298 11.71 -2.41 -15.07
N ALA A 299 10.78 -3.18 -15.62
CA ALA A 299 11.09 -4.46 -16.21
C ALA A 299 11.97 -4.30 -17.48
N VAL A 300 11.65 -3.33 -18.34
CA VAL A 300 12.45 -3.07 -19.56
C VAL A 300 13.85 -2.54 -19.20
N ASP A 301 13.94 -1.64 -18.21
CA ASP A 301 15.23 -1.13 -17.72
C ASP A 301 16.08 -2.23 -17.06
N ALA A 302 15.44 -3.20 -16.39
CA ALA A 302 16.09 -4.38 -15.86
C ALA A 302 16.52 -5.40 -16.95
N GLY A 303 16.19 -5.15 -18.22
CA GLY A 303 16.61 -5.96 -19.37
C GLY A 303 15.63 -7.07 -19.78
N PHE A 304 14.43 -7.11 -19.24
CA PHE A 304 13.41 -8.09 -19.65
C PHE A 304 12.85 -7.76 -21.05
N PRO A 305 12.62 -8.77 -21.92
CA PRO A 305 12.10 -8.58 -23.26
C PRO A 305 10.71 -7.92 -23.25
N LEU A 306 10.50 -6.93 -24.13
CA LEU A 306 9.26 -6.17 -24.21
C LEU A 306 8.02 -7.05 -24.44
N ASP A 307 8.13 -8.07 -25.30
CA ASP A 307 7.05 -9.01 -25.57
C ASP A 307 6.66 -9.85 -24.35
N LEU A 308 7.63 -10.23 -23.51
CA LEU A 308 7.36 -10.88 -22.22
C LEU A 308 6.61 -9.93 -21.28
N VAL A 309 7.06 -8.68 -21.19
CA VAL A 309 6.42 -7.65 -20.35
C VAL A 309 4.97 -7.42 -20.78
N CYS A 310 4.72 -7.25 -22.09
CA CYS A 310 3.36 -7.06 -22.62
C CYS A 310 2.46 -8.25 -22.33
N ARG A 311 2.92 -9.49 -22.56
CA ARG A 311 2.15 -10.71 -22.26
C ARG A 311 1.88 -10.86 -20.78
N ALA A 312 2.87 -10.61 -19.92
CA ALA A 312 2.71 -10.72 -18.47
C ALA A 312 1.67 -9.73 -17.94
N LEU A 313 1.74 -8.47 -18.37
CA LEU A 313 0.77 -7.44 -18.00
C LEU A 313 -0.64 -7.78 -18.48
N SER A 314 -0.79 -8.25 -19.73
CA SER A 314 -2.09 -8.61 -20.30
C SER A 314 -2.69 -9.88 -19.68
N GLY A 315 -1.87 -10.71 -19.04
CA GLY A 315 -2.33 -11.91 -18.33
C GLY A 315 -2.87 -11.65 -16.92
N VAL A 316 -2.74 -10.43 -16.39
CA VAL A 316 -3.21 -10.10 -15.04
C VAL A 316 -4.71 -9.89 -15.03
N ALA A 317 -5.45 -10.74 -14.32
CA ALA A 317 -6.91 -10.63 -14.18
C ALA A 317 -7.38 -9.43 -13.34
N GLY A 318 -6.44 -8.69 -12.71
CA GLY A 318 -6.70 -7.60 -11.78
C GLY A 318 -6.08 -7.85 -10.41
N VAL A 319 -6.17 -6.86 -9.54
CA VAL A 319 -5.68 -6.96 -8.14
C VAL A 319 -6.87 -6.85 -7.20
N LYS A 320 -7.01 -7.80 -6.27
CA LYS A 320 -8.14 -7.87 -5.33
C LYS A 320 -8.38 -6.51 -4.65
N GLY A 321 -9.60 -5.98 -4.82
CA GLY A 321 -10.02 -4.70 -4.23
C GLY A 321 -9.36 -3.45 -4.82
N ARG A 322 -8.85 -3.51 -6.05
CA ARG A 322 -8.27 -2.38 -6.79
C ARG A 322 -8.94 -2.23 -8.15
N ALA A 323 -10.01 -1.44 -8.21
CA ALA A 323 -10.92 -1.33 -9.35
C ALA A 323 -11.30 -2.73 -9.89
N GLU A 324 -11.55 -3.65 -9.00
CA GLU A 324 -11.84 -5.05 -9.29
C GLU A 324 -13.24 -5.18 -9.88
N VAL A 325 -13.33 -5.59 -11.13
CA VAL A 325 -14.61 -5.86 -11.78
C VAL A 325 -15.11 -7.23 -11.32
N VAL A 326 -16.30 -7.25 -10.71
CA VAL A 326 -16.94 -8.49 -10.26
C VAL A 326 -17.84 -9.01 -11.36
N PRO A 327 -17.67 -10.28 -11.79
CA PRO A 327 -18.55 -10.88 -12.78
C PRO A 327 -20.00 -10.94 -12.29
N THR A 328 -20.93 -10.24 -12.96
CA THR A 328 -22.35 -10.22 -12.60
C THR A 328 -23.19 -11.23 -13.38
N GLY A 329 -22.76 -11.57 -14.60
CA GLY A 329 -23.59 -12.33 -15.56
C GLY A 329 -24.84 -11.56 -16.00
N ARG A 330 -24.87 -10.23 -15.83
CA ARG A 330 -25.98 -9.31 -16.12
C ARG A 330 -25.48 -8.12 -16.96
N ASP A 331 -26.40 -7.31 -17.43
CA ASP A 331 -26.10 -6.13 -18.25
C ASP A 331 -25.67 -4.89 -17.44
N PHE A 332 -25.13 -5.07 -16.24
CA PHE A 332 -24.56 -4.01 -15.42
C PHE A 332 -23.21 -4.44 -14.83
N THR A 333 -22.38 -3.47 -14.48
CA THR A 333 -21.02 -3.71 -13.96
C THR A 333 -20.95 -3.36 -12.47
N ILE A 334 -20.31 -4.22 -11.68
CA ILE A 334 -19.96 -3.92 -10.27
C ILE A 334 -18.46 -3.86 -10.16
N VAL A 335 -17.96 -2.80 -9.49
CA VAL A 335 -16.54 -2.56 -9.25
C VAL A 335 -16.30 -2.43 -7.76
N ILE A 336 -15.36 -3.20 -7.22
CA ILE A 336 -14.92 -3.10 -5.82
C ILE A 336 -13.58 -2.38 -5.77
N ASP A 337 -13.48 -1.32 -4.95
CA ASP A 337 -12.24 -0.55 -4.79
C ASP A 337 -11.97 -0.16 -3.33
N TYR A 338 -10.68 -0.03 -2.99
CA TYR A 338 -10.21 0.38 -1.67
C TYR A 338 -10.20 1.92 -1.48
N ALA A 339 -10.83 2.67 -2.34
CA ALA A 339 -10.92 4.15 -2.28
C ALA A 339 -11.63 4.62 -1.01
N HIS A 340 -10.88 4.98 0.02
CA HIS A 340 -11.33 5.41 1.33
C HIS A 340 -10.85 6.81 1.72
N THR A 341 -10.27 7.53 0.74
CA THR A 341 -9.82 8.93 0.84
C THR A 341 -10.54 9.78 -0.19
N PRO A 342 -10.63 11.12 -0.01
CA PRO A 342 -11.21 12.01 -1.02
C PRO A 342 -10.61 11.83 -2.41
N ASP A 343 -9.28 11.86 -2.53
CA ASP A 343 -8.55 11.67 -3.79
C ASP A 343 -8.80 10.28 -4.41
N GLY A 344 -8.75 9.21 -3.60
CA GLY A 344 -9.03 7.85 -4.06
C GLY A 344 -10.45 7.72 -4.62
N LEU A 345 -11.45 8.27 -3.93
CA LEU A 345 -12.84 8.24 -4.36
C LEU A 345 -13.06 9.09 -5.63
N GLU A 346 -12.45 10.26 -5.70
CA GLU A 346 -12.51 11.11 -6.89
C GLU A 346 -11.91 10.40 -8.11
N ASN A 347 -10.76 9.79 -7.95
CA ASN A 347 -10.05 9.11 -9.03
C ASN A 347 -10.83 7.91 -9.57
N ILE A 348 -11.41 7.07 -8.71
CA ILE A 348 -12.20 5.92 -9.16
C ILE A 348 -13.48 6.36 -9.85
N LEU A 349 -14.21 7.35 -9.30
CA LEU A 349 -15.45 7.84 -9.90
C LEU A 349 -15.20 8.55 -11.24
N LYS A 350 -14.19 9.43 -11.33
CA LYS A 350 -13.78 10.06 -12.59
C LYS A 350 -13.41 9.08 -13.68
N THR A 351 -12.85 7.92 -13.30
CA THR A 351 -12.55 6.85 -14.24
C THR A 351 -13.81 6.37 -14.93
N PHE A 352 -14.83 6.04 -14.15
CA PHE A 352 -16.08 5.50 -14.69
C PHE A 352 -17.03 6.60 -15.22
N GLU A 353 -16.87 7.86 -14.80
CA GLU A 353 -17.60 9.00 -15.37
C GLU A 353 -17.38 9.13 -16.88
N LYS A 354 -16.14 8.88 -17.35
CA LYS A 354 -15.75 8.99 -18.77
C LYS A 354 -16.19 7.81 -19.63
N ILE A 355 -16.62 6.71 -19.05
CA ILE A 355 -17.00 5.48 -19.76
C ILE A 355 -18.49 5.54 -20.11
N PRO A 356 -18.90 5.12 -21.34
CA PRO A 356 -20.31 5.02 -21.70
C PRO A 356 -21.06 4.10 -20.74
N LYS A 357 -22.13 4.61 -20.14
CA LYS A 357 -22.95 3.92 -19.13
C LYS A 357 -24.35 4.49 -19.09
N ASN A 358 -25.27 3.80 -18.41
CA ASN A 358 -26.58 4.34 -18.06
C ASN A 358 -26.44 5.29 -16.84
N ARG A 359 -26.11 4.73 -15.65
CA ARG A 359 -25.85 5.51 -14.43
C ARG A 359 -24.52 5.09 -13.81
N LEU A 360 -23.84 6.03 -13.15
CA LEU A 360 -22.75 5.76 -12.22
C LEU A 360 -23.30 5.81 -10.81
N ILE A 361 -23.31 4.69 -10.11
CA ILE A 361 -23.80 4.54 -8.75
C ILE A 361 -22.61 4.40 -7.81
N ALA A 362 -22.47 5.28 -6.81
CA ALA A 362 -21.43 5.22 -5.81
C ALA A 362 -21.99 4.73 -4.46
N LEU A 363 -21.55 3.55 -4.02
CA LEU A 363 -21.80 3.02 -2.68
C LEU A 363 -20.54 3.19 -1.84
N PHE A 364 -20.59 3.98 -0.77
CA PHE A 364 -19.43 4.25 0.06
C PHE A 364 -19.80 4.62 1.50
N GLY A 365 -18.81 4.53 2.37
CA GLY A 365 -18.86 4.98 3.75
C GLY A 365 -17.50 5.49 4.20
N CYS A 366 -17.39 5.93 5.45
CA CYS A 366 -16.15 6.35 6.07
C CYS A 366 -15.83 5.55 7.33
N GLY A 367 -14.54 5.36 7.63
CA GLY A 367 -14.10 4.73 8.86
C GLY A 367 -14.25 5.65 10.08
N GLY A 368 -14.60 5.07 11.22
CA GLY A 368 -14.52 5.69 12.54
C GLY A 368 -13.08 5.70 13.09
N ASP A 369 -12.83 6.51 14.12
CA ASP A 369 -11.51 6.71 14.75
C ASP A 369 -10.44 7.12 13.73
N ARG A 370 -10.84 7.97 12.77
CA ARG A 370 -10.01 8.48 11.68
C ARG A 370 -10.31 9.97 11.47
N ASP A 371 -9.57 10.60 10.57
CA ASP A 371 -9.78 12.00 10.18
C ASP A 371 -11.23 12.24 9.77
N ARG A 372 -11.96 12.98 10.59
CA ARG A 372 -13.37 13.34 10.36
C ARG A 372 -13.53 14.36 9.25
N THR A 373 -12.51 15.20 9.02
CA THR A 373 -12.59 16.32 8.04
C THR A 373 -12.70 15.82 6.59
N LYS A 374 -12.37 14.56 6.34
CA LYS A 374 -12.51 13.95 5.01
C LYS A 374 -13.95 13.53 4.70
N ARG A 375 -14.83 13.32 5.72
CA ARG A 375 -16.17 12.74 5.55
C ARG A 375 -17.05 13.62 4.66
N PRO A 376 -17.26 14.93 4.95
CA PRO A 376 -18.04 15.79 4.06
C PRO A 376 -17.39 15.99 2.69
N LYS A 377 -16.05 16.01 2.61
CA LYS A 377 -15.33 16.08 1.32
C LYS A 377 -15.64 14.88 0.43
N MET A 378 -15.65 13.68 0.99
CA MET A 378 -16.00 12.46 0.26
C MET A 378 -17.47 12.50 -0.19
N GLY A 379 -18.39 12.99 0.65
CA GLY A 379 -19.77 13.24 0.29
C GLY A 379 -19.90 14.16 -0.93
N THR A 380 -19.23 15.31 -0.89
CA THR A 380 -19.23 16.29 -2.00
C THR A 380 -18.65 15.71 -3.29
N ILE A 381 -17.55 14.96 -3.18
CA ILE A 381 -16.92 14.31 -4.35
C ILE A 381 -17.85 13.25 -4.96
N ALA A 382 -18.44 12.40 -4.13
CA ALA A 382 -19.36 11.38 -4.60
C ALA A 382 -20.57 12.02 -5.30
N ALA A 383 -21.16 13.05 -4.70
CA ALA A 383 -22.30 13.76 -5.27
C ALA A 383 -22.00 14.50 -6.57
N LYS A 384 -20.75 14.93 -6.75
CA LYS A 384 -20.31 15.62 -7.98
C LYS A 384 -20.12 14.68 -9.17
N HIS A 385 -19.68 13.43 -8.94
CA HIS A 385 -19.23 12.53 -9.99
C HIS A 385 -20.15 11.33 -10.23
N ALA A 386 -21.08 11.03 -9.34
CA ALA A 386 -22.04 9.94 -9.49
C ALA A 386 -23.47 10.44 -9.80
N ASP A 387 -24.25 9.62 -10.51
CA ASP A 387 -25.64 9.87 -10.83
C ASP A 387 -26.58 9.48 -9.68
N PHE A 388 -26.16 8.55 -8.82
CA PHE A 388 -26.90 8.10 -7.63
C PHE A 388 -25.92 7.67 -6.51
N LEU A 389 -26.29 8.01 -5.26
CA LEU A 389 -25.48 7.68 -4.10
C LEU A 389 -26.16 6.69 -3.16
N ILE A 390 -25.39 5.76 -2.64
CA ILE A 390 -25.77 4.89 -1.53
C ILE A 390 -24.76 5.13 -0.41
N VAL A 391 -25.17 5.88 0.60
CA VAL A 391 -24.32 6.19 1.75
C VAL A 391 -24.54 5.13 2.82
N THR A 392 -23.47 4.50 3.28
CA THR A 392 -23.52 3.36 4.18
C THR A 392 -22.38 3.37 5.20
N SER A 393 -22.35 2.37 6.09
CA SER A 393 -21.26 2.17 7.04
C SER A 393 -20.03 1.53 6.35
N ASP A 394 -18.85 1.88 6.83
CA ASP A 394 -17.58 1.19 6.53
C ASP A 394 -17.12 0.40 7.78
N ASN A 395 -15.99 0.75 8.39
CA ASN A 395 -15.52 0.25 9.68
C ASN A 395 -15.79 1.31 10.75
N PRO A 396 -16.93 1.35 11.43
CA PRO A 396 -17.24 2.41 12.41
C PRO A 396 -16.36 2.36 13.67
N ARG A 397 -15.76 1.22 13.98
CA ARG A 397 -14.91 0.99 15.15
C ARG A 397 -15.62 1.37 16.45
N SER A 398 -15.09 2.37 17.21
CA SER A 398 -15.71 2.83 18.46
C SER A 398 -16.79 3.91 18.25
N GLU A 399 -16.89 4.52 17.04
CA GLU A 399 -17.87 5.55 16.76
C GLU A 399 -19.24 4.96 16.37
N GLU A 400 -20.29 5.73 16.64
CA GLU A 400 -21.67 5.45 16.22
C GLU A 400 -21.80 5.56 14.70
N PRO A 401 -22.20 4.51 13.96
CA PRO A 401 -22.27 4.54 12.49
C PRO A 401 -23.11 5.69 11.94
N GLY A 402 -24.27 5.94 12.54
CA GLY A 402 -25.17 7.02 12.13
C GLY A 402 -24.52 8.41 12.19
N ARG A 403 -23.63 8.68 13.16
CA ARG A 403 -22.90 9.96 13.24
C ARG A 403 -21.87 10.11 12.13
N ILE A 404 -21.21 9.02 11.76
CA ILE A 404 -20.26 9.02 10.63
C ILE A 404 -21.02 9.33 9.33
N ILE A 405 -22.18 8.73 9.15
CA ILE A 405 -23.05 8.97 8.00
C ILE A 405 -23.52 10.43 7.99
N GLU A 406 -23.92 11.00 9.13
CA GLU A 406 -24.31 12.43 9.22
C GLU A 406 -23.17 13.36 8.79
N ASP A 407 -21.91 13.11 9.21
CA ASP A 407 -20.76 13.89 8.77
C ASP A 407 -20.55 13.80 7.24
N ILE A 408 -20.82 12.63 6.62
CA ILE A 408 -20.78 12.47 5.15
C ILE A 408 -21.89 13.29 4.48
N MET A 409 -23.10 13.24 5.06
CA MET A 409 -24.29 13.89 4.52
C MET A 409 -24.20 15.42 4.50
N GLU A 410 -23.31 16.04 5.30
CA GLU A 410 -23.00 17.47 5.18
C GLU A 410 -22.51 17.84 3.77
N GLY A 411 -21.84 16.93 3.07
CA GLY A 411 -21.37 17.16 1.69
C GLY A 411 -22.34 16.71 0.59
N VAL A 412 -23.43 16.02 0.95
CA VAL A 412 -24.36 15.43 -0.03
C VAL A 412 -25.68 16.20 -0.15
N ARG A 413 -26.25 16.67 0.97
CA ARG A 413 -27.64 17.19 1.03
C ARG A 413 -27.97 18.31 0.04
N ASP A 414 -27.02 19.22 -0.20
CA ASP A 414 -27.22 20.38 -1.03
C ASP A 414 -26.72 20.20 -2.48
N ALA A 415 -26.20 19.02 -2.81
CA ALA A 415 -25.59 18.76 -4.13
C ALA A 415 -26.60 18.46 -5.24
N GLY A 416 -27.85 18.14 -4.88
CA GLY A 416 -28.93 17.82 -5.85
C GLY A 416 -28.85 16.41 -6.44
N THR A 417 -27.82 15.65 -6.15
CA THR A 417 -27.68 14.24 -6.60
C THR A 417 -28.61 13.33 -5.79
N PRO A 418 -29.43 12.50 -6.42
CA PRO A 418 -30.28 11.54 -5.73
C PRO A 418 -29.48 10.58 -4.85
N TYR A 419 -29.97 10.28 -3.66
CA TYR A 419 -29.29 9.38 -2.73
C TYR A 419 -30.25 8.56 -1.87
N VAL A 420 -29.71 7.49 -1.30
CA VAL A 420 -30.32 6.73 -0.21
C VAL A 420 -29.27 6.50 0.89
N VAL A 421 -29.73 6.48 2.14
CA VAL A 421 -28.90 6.14 3.30
C VAL A 421 -29.36 4.77 3.81
N ILE A 422 -28.43 3.81 3.81
CA ILE A 422 -28.67 2.46 4.34
C ILE A 422 -27.46 2.12 5.22
N GLU A 423 -27.64 2.16 6.53
CA GLU A 423 -26.54 2.01 7.49
C GLU A 423 -25.84 0.66 7.36
N ASN A 424 -26.60 -0.43 7.25
CA ASN A 424 -26.08 -1.77 7.08
C ASN A 424 -25.49 -1.95 5.67
N ARG A 425 -24.18 -2.20 5.58
CA ARG A 425 -23.48 -2.30 4.29
C ARG A 425 -23.93 -3.50 3.46
N VAL A 426 -24.28 -4.61 4.09
CA VAL A 426 -24.82 -5.79 3.38
C VAL A 426 -26.16 -5.44 2.71
N GLU A 427 -27.07 -4.83 3.45
CA GLU A 427 -28.36 -4.36 2.92
C GLU A 427 -28.18 -3.29 1.82
N ALA A 428 -27.18 -2.41 1.97
CA ALA A 428 -26.86 -1.40 0.98
C ALA A 428 -26.38 -2.03 -0.35
N ILE A 429 -25.59 -3.10 -0.30
CA ILE A 429 -25.15 -3.84 -1.50
C ILE A 429 -26.33 -4.58 -2.14
N HIS A 430 -27.18 -5.26 -1.35
CA HIS A 430 -28.40 -5.90 -1.86
C HIS A 430 -29.32 -4.87 -2.53
N TYR A 431 -29.49 -3.70 -1.91
CA TYR A 431 -30.26 -2.60 -2.51
C TYR A 431 -29.67 -2.15 -3.85
N ALA A 432 -28.34 -1.96 -3.93
CA ALA A 432 -27.66 -1.55 -5.15
C ALA A 432 -27.89 -2.56 -6.28
N VAL A 433 -27.73 -3.84 -5.99
CA VAL A 433 -27.92 -4.94 -6.97
C VAL A 433 -29.37 -5.07 -7.41
N ALA A 434 -30.33 -4.97 -6.47
CA ALA A 434 -31.76 -5.10 -6.76
C ALA A 434 -32.31 -3.93 -7.61
N HIS A 435 -31.69 -2.75 -7.56
CA HIS A 435 -32.11 -1.55 -8.30
C HIS A 435 -31.19 -1.21 -9.48
N ALA A 436 -30.27 -2.12 -9.82
CA ALA A 436 -29.41 -1.98 -10.98
C ALA A 436 -30.21 -2.06 -12.29
N GLU A 437 -29.93 -1.19 -13.23
CA GLU A 437 -30.52 -1.16 -14.55
C GLU A 437 -29.46 -1.54 -15.61
N PRO A 438 -29.88 -2.00 -16.79
CA PRO A 438 -28.93 -2.30 -17.87
C PRO A 438 -28.02 -1.11 -18.19
N GLY A 439 -26.72 -1.35 -18.27
CA GLY A 439 -25.70 -0.35 -18.51
C GLY A 439 -25.24 0.46 -17.30
N ASP A 440 -25.75 0.16 -16.09
CA ASP A 440 -25.25 0.80 -14.86
C ASP A 440 -23.83 0.36 -14.50
N ILE A 441 -23.08 1.27 -13.90
CA ILE A 441 -21.80 0.97 -13.23
C ILE A 441 -21.97 1.29 -11.74
N ILE A 442 -21.79 0.27 -10.90
CA ILE A 442 -21.90 0.37 -9.44
C ILE A 442 -20.50 0.27 -8.84
N VAL A 443 -20.02 1.32 -8.17
CA VAL A 443 -18.73 1.34 -7.48
C VAL A 443 -18.95 1.13 -6.00
N LEU A 444 -18.45 0.01 -5.46
CA LEU A 444 -18.39 -0.29 -4.03
C LEU A 444 -17.04 0.21 -3.51
N ALA A 445 -17.02 1.39 -2.90
CA ALA A 445 -15.78 2.04 -2.46
C ALA A 445 -15.57 1.95 -0.94
N GLY A 446 -14.30 1.80 -0.55
CA GLY A 446 -13.84 1.84 0.85
C GLY A 446 -13.17 0.55 1.31
N LYS A 447 -13.81 -0.60 1.15
CA LYS A 447 -13.35 -1.87 1.71
C LYS A 447 -12.35 -2.62 0.82
N GLY A 448 -12.55 -2.59 -0.48
CA GLY A 448 -11.63 -3.22 -1.43
C GLY A 448 -11.34 -4.69 -1.12
N HIS A 449 -10.13 -4.99 -0.66
CA HIS A 449 -9.68 -6.35 -0.36
C HIS A 449 -10.09 -6.86 1.03
N GLU A 450 -10.60 -5.98 1.90
CA GLU A 450 -11.01 -6.37 3.26
C GLU A 450 -12.14 -7.40 3.23
N THR A 451 -12.04 -8.40 4.10
CA THR A 451 -13.04 -9.47 4.29
C THR A 451 -13.72 -9.39 5.65
N TYR A 452 -13.67 -8.20 6.26
CA TYR A 452 -14.18 -7.96 7.61
C TYR A 452 -14.78 -6.57 7.76
N GLN A 453 -15.62 -6.39 8.80
CA GLN A 453 -16.04 -5.09 9.28
C GLN A 453 -15.74 -4.98 10.78
N ILE A 454 -15.17 -3.85 11.20
CA ILE A 454 -14.82 -3.57 12.60
C ILE A 454 -15.93 -2.71 13.21
N LEU A 455 -16.64 -3.29 14.17
CA LEU A 455 -17.70 -2.68 14.95
C LEU A 455 -17.22 -2.41 16.40
N SER A 456 -17.94 -1.62 17.16
CA SER A 456 -17.68 -1.42 18.61
C SER A 456 -17.76 -2.73 19.41
N THR A 457 -18.54 -3.70 18.92
CA THR A 457 -18.74 -5.03 19.52
C THR A 457 -17.70 -6.07 19.11
N GLY A 458 -16.82 -5.75 18.16
CA GLY A 458 -15.81 -6.66 17.62
C GLY A 458 -15.73 -6.67 16.11
N THR A 459 -14.95 -7.60 15.56
CA THR A 459 -14.78 -7.76 14.13
C THR A 459 -15.68 -8.88 13.62
N ILE A 460 -16.45 -8.59 12.58
CA ILE A 460 -17.31 -9.56 11.88
C ILE A 460 -16.77 -9.86 10.48
N HIS A 461 -17.12 -11.00 9.93
CA HIS A 461 -16.83 -11.33 8.52
C HIS A 461 -17.74 -10.49 7.60
N LEU A 462 -17.14 -9.86 6.58
CA LEU A 462 -17.83 -9.17 5.49
C LEU A 462 -16.89 -9.10 4.28
N ASP A 463 -17.08 -9.99 3.31
CA ASP A 463 -16.45 -9.89 1.98
C ASP A 463 -17.50 -9.41 0.98
N GLU A 464 -17.29 -8.25 0.38
CA GLU A 464 -18.24 -7.65 -0.56
C GLU A 464 -18.50 -8.53 -1.79
N ARG A 465 -17.55 -9.40 -2.18
CA ARG A 465 -17.73 -10.34 -3.30
C ARG A 465 -18.77 -11.40 -2.97
N GLU A 466 -18.75 -11.91 -1.74
CA GLU A 466 -19.73 -12.88 -1.25
C GLU A 466 -21.11 -12.25 -1.18
N VAL A 467 -21.19 -11.01 -0.64
CA VAL A 467 -22.45 -10.26 -0.56
C VAL A 467 -23.04 -9.98 -1.94
N VAL A 468 -22.20 -9.56 -2.91
CA VAL A 468 -22.61 -9.35 -4.31
C VAL A 468 -23.10 -10.66 -4.93
N ALA A 469 -22.37 -11.76 -4.72
CA ALA A 469 -22.79 -13.07 -5.25
C ALA A 469 -24.12 -13.54 -4.65
N ASP A 470 -24.38 -13.26 -3.36
CA ASP A 470 -25.64 -13.56 -2.69
C ASP A 470 -26.78 -12.70 -3.26
N ALA A 471 -26.56 -11.38 -3.38
CA ALA A 471 -27.54 -10.47 -3.94
C ALA A 471 -27.91 -10.83 -5.40
N LEU A 472 -26.92 -11.21 -6.23
CA LEU A 472 -27.16 -11.64 -7.62
C LEU A 472 -28.00 -12.93 -7.72
N ARG A 473 -27.87 -13.83 -6.74
CA ARG A 473 -28.70 -15.08 -6.68
C ARG A 473 -30.16 -14.78 -6.32
N GLU A 474 -30.42 -13.68 -5.59
CA GLU A 474 -31.77 -13.25 -5.23
C GLU A 474 -32.50 -12.54 -6.38
N LEU A 475 -31.76 -12.01 -7.38
CA LEU A 475 -32.35 -11.45 -8.59
C LEU A 475 -32.99 -12.58 -9.43
N LYS A 476 -34.30 -12.62 -9.48
CA LYS A 476 -35.09 -13.56 -10.28
C LYS A 476 -35.04 -13.26 -11.78
#